data_aa32aee7d10479ef3d7c5069a7f07608
#
_entry.id   aa32aee7d10479ef3d7c5069a7f07608
#
_cell.length_a   1.000
_cell.length_b   1.000
_cell.length_c   1.000
_cell.angle_alpha   90.00
_cell.angle_beta   90.00
_cell.angle_gamma   90.00
#
_symmetry.space_group_name_H-M   'P 1'
#
loop_
_entity.id
_entity.type
_entity.pdbx_description
1 polymer ?
#
loop_
_entity_poly.entity_id
_entity_poly.type
_entity_poly.pdbx_seq_one_letter_code
_entity_poly.pdbx_strand_id
1 'polypeptide(L)'
;MASAAAPPVPFSEPPYLMGLPSPYYTPELRKWQKACRAFIDEHLTPYAFDWEKEETVPEHLFATFSKHNMLIPTLPSPLPVAALKACGIHDILGVVKVEDFTSFHNLIYTDEMNRSGLSGPPSSITTGMAFGVPTIVKYGNKQLQDRFLPDLFWGRKRTCIAITEPDAGSDVANIKTTAVKSADGTKYIVNGTKKWITNGIWSDCAAMAVRTGGPGPAGLSMLVVPLKGHPGVEMRRLKVSGQISAGTTFIELDDVEVPAENLIGEEGQGMRYIMTNFNHERLTIAIGSCRQARVALGATFQYCLKREAFGKTLMEQPVVRHRLAKCGTLLESHWAWVEQFVYQMTQMRKEEADVELGGMTAAAKAHSGIVLKECADCCVLLHGGNGFTRTGQGEIAERMWREVNGIRIP
;
A
#
# COMPACT_ATOMS: atom_id res chain seq x y z
N MET A 1 -6.35 -14.58 -32.22
CA MET A 1 -5.30 -13.60 -32.49
C MET A 1 -5.43 -12.53 -31.41
N ALA A 2 -4.46 -12.42 -30.50
CA ALA A 2 -4.46 -11.35 -29.51
C ALA A 2 -4.36 -10.01 -30.28
N SER A 3 -5.34 -9.13 -30.11
CA SER A 3 -5.32 -7.76 -30.62
C SER A 3 -4.04 -7.11 -30.12
N ALA A 4 -3.19 -6.65 -31.04
CA ALA A 4 -2.04 -5.85 -30.65
C ALA A 4 -2.55 -4.68 -29.80
N ALA A 5 -2.06 -4.58 -28.56
CA ALA A 5 -2.45 -3.49 -27.67
C ALA A 5 -2.17 -2.16 -28.38
N ALA A 6 -3.12 -1.24 -28.34
CA ALA A 6 -2.92 0.09 -28.89
C ALA A 6 -1.65 0.72 -28.27
N PRO A 7 -0.86 1.48 -29.05
CA PRO A 7 0.34 2.11 -28.50
C PRO A 7 -0.03 2.98 -27.28
N PRO A 8 0.84 3.02 -26.26
CA PRO A 8 0.56 3.79 -25.06
C PRO A 8 0.42 5.27 -25.39
N VAL A 9 -0.59 5.92 -24.82
CA VAL A 9 -0.77 7.37 -24.96
C VAL A 9 0.15 8.11 -23.98
N PRO A 10 0.42 9.40 -24.18
CA PRO A 10 1.23 10.19 -23.26
C PRO A 10 0.79 10.04 -21.81
N PHE A 11 1.75 9.93 -20.90
CA PHE A 11 1.61 9.79 -19.44
C PHE A 11 0.94 8.48 -18.92
N SER A 12 0.50 7.59 -19.81
CA SER A 12 -0.15 6.33 -19.40
C SER A 12 0.80 5.30 -18.79
N GLU A 13 2.08 5.40 -19.08
CA GLU A 13 3.13 4.52 -18.53
C GLU A 13 4.32 5.37 -18.04
N PRO A 14 5.13 4.86 -17.09
CA PRO A 14 6.40 5.51 -16.72
C PRO A 14 7.33 5.66 -17.94
N PRO A 15 8.19 6.69 -17.97
CA PRO A 15 9.06 6.99 -19.12
C PRO A 15 9.87 5.79 -19.62
N TYR A 16 10.40 4.96 -18.73
CA TYR A 16 11.21 3.79 -19.10
C TYR A 16 10.40 2.70 -19.83
N LEU A 17 9.08 2.63 -19.63
CA LEU A 17 8.18 1.73 -20.36
C LEU A 17 7.69 2.33 -21.68
N MET A 18 7.83 3.65 -21.85
CA MET A 18 7.60 4.37 -23.10
C MET A 18 8.80 4.30 -24.07
N GLY A 19 9.84 3.54 -23.73
CA GLY A 19 11.04 3.39 -24.54
C GLY A 19 12.13 4.46 -24.31
N LEU A 20 11.94 5.36 -23.35
CA LEU A 20 12.94 6.36 -23.03
C LEU A 20 14.12 5.76 -22.24
N PRO A 21 15.36 6.21 -22.49
CA PRO A 21 16.51 5.77 -21.70
C PRO A 21 16.35 6.11 -20.23
N SER A 22 16.81 5.21 -19.36
CA SER A 22 16.88 5.46 -17.92
C SER A 22 18.13 4.78 -17.35
N PRO A 23 18.87 5.45 -16.44
CA PRO A 23 20.04 4.87 -15.79
C PRO A 23 19.68 3.83 -14.72
N TYR A 24 18.41 3.72 -14.34
CA TYR A 24 17.97 2.93 -13.19
C TYR A 24 17.54 1.49 -13.55
N TYR A 25 16.90 1.30 -14.70
CA TYR A 25 16.24 0.04 -15.05
C TYR A 25 17.14 -0.88 -15.86
N THR A 26 17.87 -1.74 -15.17
CA THR A 26 18.71 -2.77 -15.77
C THR A 26 17.90 -3.83 -16.53
N PRO A 27 18.53 -4.71 -17.35
CA PRO A 27 17.85 -5.84 -17.98
C PRO A 27 17.11 -6.75 -16.98
N GLU A 28 17.69 -6.99 -15.78
CA GLU A 28 17.12 -7.80 -14.70
C GLU A 28 15.86 -7.14 -14.14
N LEU A 29 15.89 -5.84 -13.86
CA LEU A 29 14.71 -5.07 -13.42
C LEU A 29 13.60 -5.04 -14.48
N ARG A 30 13.97 -4.98 -15.78
CA ARG A 30 12.98 -5.09 -16.86
C ARG A 30 12.40 -6.50 -16.97
N LYS A 31 13.18 -7.55 -16.70
CA LYS A 31 12.69 -8.93 -16.60
C LYS A 31 11.69 -9.07 -15.44
N TRP A 32 12.04 -8.51 -14.29
CA TRP A 32 11.17 -8.46 -13.11
C TRP A 32 9.85 -7.73 -13.43
N GLN A 33 9.91 -6.56 -14.06
CA GLN A 33 8.73 -5.80 -14.46
C GLN A 33 7.79 -6.62 -15.35
N LYS A 34 8.33 -7.31 -16.35
CA LYS A 34 7.53 -8.16 -17.23
C LYS A 34 6.85 -9.32 -16.48
N ALA A 35 7.56 -9.93 -15.54
CA ALA A 35 7.03 -11.01 -14.72
C ALA A 35 5.90 -10.50 -13.78
N CYS A 36 6.11 -9.37 -13.10
CA CYS A 36 5.08 -8.74 -12.28
C CYS A 36 3.85 -8.41 -13.12
N ARG A 37 4.04 -7.77 -14.29
CA ARG A 37 2.95 -7.41 -15.19
C ARG A 37 2.12 -8.62 -15.62
N ALA A 38 2.78 -9.68 -16.05
CA ALA A 38 2.09 -10.90 -16.47
C ALA A 38 1.27 -11.50 -15.32
N PHE A 39 1.84 -11.59 -14.13
CA PHE A 39 1.15 -12.12 -12.95
C PHE A 39 -0.05 -11.24 -12.53
N ILE A 40 0.12 -9.93 -12.52
CA ILE A 40 -0.94 -8.99 -12.13
C ILE A 40 -2.05 -8.93 -13.19
N ASP A 41 -1.71 -9.02 -14.47
CA ASP A 41 -2.69 -9.05 -15.57
C ASP A 41 -3.50 -10.36 -15.59
N GLU A 42 -2.95 -11.45 -15.07
CA GLU A 42 -3.67 -12.72 -14.95
C GLU A 42 -4.58 -12.76 -13.71
N HIS A 43 -4.09 -12.27 -12.56
CA HIS A 43 -4.72 -12.56 -11.28
C HIS A 43 -5.42 -11.38 -10.60
N LEU A 44 -5.17 -10.14 -11.03
CA LEU A 44 -5.73 -8.97 -10.33
C LEU A 44 -6.42 -7.97 -11.28
N THR A 45 -5.72 -7.45 -12.28
CA THR A 45 -6.18 -6.32 -13.09
C THR A 45 -7.58 -6.54 -13.74
N PRO A 46 -7.89 -7.70 -14.34
CA PRO A 46 -9.17 -7.92 -15.02
C PRO A 46 -10.37 -7.93 -14.08
N TYR A 47 -10.15 -8.22 -12.80
CA TYR A 47 -11.21 -8.46 -11.82
C TYR A 47 -11.38 -7.29 -10.83
N ALA A 48 -10.44 -6.37 -10.79
CA ALA A 48 -10.34 -5.34 -9.75
C ALA A 48 -11.61 -4.48 -9.65
N PHE A 49 -12.20 -4.11 -10.78
CA PHE A 49 -13.43 -3.31 -10.80
C PHE A 49 -14.65 -4.05 -10.26
N ASP A 50 -14.76 -5.35 -10.51
CA ASP A 50 -15.87 -6.17 -10.00
C ASP A 50 -15.71 -6.39 -8.50
N TRP A 51 -14.50 -6.70 -8.02
CA TRP A 51 -14.23 -6.81 -6.59
C TRP A 51 -14.50 -5.50 -5.83
N GLU A 52 -14.21 -4.37 -6.45
CA GLU A 52 -14.52 -3.07 -5.85
C GLU A 52 -16.04 -2.83 -5.78
N LYS A 53 -16.82 -3.30 -6.75
CA LYS A 53 -18.29 -3.26 -6.72
C LYS A 53 -18.88 -4.22 -5.67
N GLU A 54 -18.26 -5.40 -5.52
CA GLU A 54 -18.64 -6.42 -4.54
C GLU A 54 -18.19 -6.04 -3.12
N GLU A 55 -17.44 -4.96 -2.98
CA GLU A 55 -16.87 -4.46 -1.72
C GLU A 55 -15.92 -5.47 -1.04
N THR A 56 -15.37 -6.44 -1.77
CA THR A 56 -14.50 -7.50 -1.24
C THR A 56 -13.59 -8.06 -2.32
N VAL A 57 -12.62 -8.87 -1.90
CA VAL A 57 -11.78 -9.69 -2.78
C VAL A 57 -12.00 -11.16 -2.47
N PRO A 58 -11.86 -12.06 -3.46
CA PRO A 58 -12.03 -13.49 -3.21
C PRO A 58 -10.87 -14.04 -2.35
N GLU A 59 -11.19 -15.01 -1.51
CA GLU A 59 -10.21 -15.59 -0.57
C GLU A 59 -9.01 -16.23 -1.28
N HIS A 60 -9.26 -16.87 -2.43
CA HIS A 60 -8.20 -17.51 -3.22
C HIS A 60 -7.14 -16.55 -3.75
N LEU A 61 -7.45 -15.25 -3.85
CA LEU A 61 -6.49 -14.25 -4.34
C LEU A 61 -5.26 -14.18 -3.42
N PHE A 62 -5.48 -14.11 -2.11
CA PHE A 62 -4.38 -14.09 -1.14
C PHE A 62 -3.55 -15.37 -1.20
N ALA A 63 -4.19 -16.53 -1.31
CA ALA A 63 -3.51 -17.82 -1.46
C ALA A 63 -2.68 -17.89 -2.76
N THR A 64 -3.19 -17.35 -3.87
CA THR A 64 -2.47 -17.27 -5.13
C THR A 64 -1.21 -16.44 -5.01
N PHE A 65 -1.29 -15.25 -4.40
CA PHE A 65 -0.12 -14.40 -4.15
C PHE A 65 0.90 -15.09 -3.25
N SER A 66 0.45 -15.73 -2.19
CA SER A 66 1.31 -16.50 -1.28
C SER A 66 2.06 -17.61 -2.00
N LYS A 67 1.35 -18.45 -2.78
CA LYS A 67 1.93 -19.58 -3.52
C LYS A 67 3.10 -19.18 -4.42
N HIS A 68 3.10 -17.97 -4.93
CA HIS A 68 4.11 -17.43 -5.83
C HIS A 68 5.11 -16.49 -5.12
N ASN A 69 5.11 -16.44 -3.79
CA ASN A 69 5.90 -15.52 -2.97
C ASN A 69 5.65 -14.03 -3.27
N MET A 70 4.50 -13.71 -3.89
CA MET A 70 4.16 -12.33 -4.29
C MET A 70 3.64 -11.46 -3.16
N LEU A 71 3.57 -11.97 -1.93
CA LEU A 71 3.40 -11.16 -0.72
C LEU A 71 4.73 -10.53 -0.27
N ILE A 72 5.86 -11.18 -0.54
CA ILE A 72 7.20 -10.78 -0.07
C ILE A 72 7.67 -9.44 -0.65
N PRO A 73 7.44 -9.09 -1.94
CA PRO A 73 7.86 -7.81 -2.51
C PRO A 73 7.27 -6.56 -1.84
N THR A 74 6.29 -6.72 -0.97
CA THR A 74 5.71 -5.61 -0.21
C THR A 74 6.54 -5.21 0.99
N LEU A 75 7.43 -6.09 1.46
CA LEU A 75 8.35 -5.79 2.55
C LEU A 75 9.37 -4.71 2.15
N PRO A 76 9.84 -3.90 3.11
CA PRO A 76 10.91 -2.95 2.84
C PRO A 76 12.20 -3.66 2.44
N SER A 77 12.95 -3.04 1.50
CA SER A 77 14.30 -3.49 1.14
C SER A 77 15.34 -2.92 2.13
N PRO A 78 16.39 -3.69 2.48
CA PRO A 78 16.65 -5.08 2.09
C PRO A 78 15.68 -6.05 2.77
N LEU A 79 15.35 -7.14 2.06
CA LEU A 79 14.49 -8.19 2.62
C LEU A 79 15.14 -8.91 3.81
N PRO A 80 14.35 -9.49 4.73
CA PRO A 80 14.86 -10.31 5.84
C PRO A 80 15.32 -11.69 5.34
N VAL A 81 16.40 -11.73 4.55
CA VAL A 81 16.88 -12.90 3.78
C VAL A 81 17.04 -14.14 4.66
N ALA A 82 17.64 -14.01 5.86
CA ALA A 82 17.84 -15.15 6.75
C ALA A 82 16.50 -15.78 7.19
N ALA A 83 15.52 -14.95 7.56
CA ALA A 83 14.20 -15.43 7.98
C ALA A 83 13.42 -16.05 6.81
N LEU A 84 13.48 -15.45 5.61
CA LEU A 84 12.83 -15.97 4.41
C LEU A 84 13.42 -17.34 4.02
N LYS A 85 14.76 -17.47 3.99
CA LYS A 85 15.45 -18.72 3.69
C LYS A 85 15.17 -19.81 4.73
N ALA A 86 15.06 -19.45 6.01
CA ALA A 86 14.64 -20.39 7.06
C ALA A 86 13.21 -20.92 6.84
N CYS A 87 12.36 -20.14 6.16
CA CYS A 87 11.03 -20.56 5.73
C CYS A 87 11.02 -21.26 4.35
N GLY A 88 12.17 -21.54 3.74
CA GLY A 88 12.27 -22.15 2.41
C GLY A 88 11.92 -21.20 1.25
N ILE A 89 11.87 -19.90 1.49
CA ILE A 89 11.61 -18.88 0.46
C ILE A 89 12.95 -18.36 -0.04
N HIS A 90 13.33 -18.75 -1.26
CA HIS A 90 14.62 -18.43 -1.86
C HIS A 90 14.50 -17.43 -3.02
N ASP A 91 13.35 -17.37 -3.65
CA ASP A 91 13.08 -16.50 -4.79
C ASP A 91 11.62 -16.01 -4.80
N ILE A 92 11.36 -15.07 -5.68
CA ILE A 92 10.04 -14.48 -5.94
C ILE A 92 9.71 -14.73 -7.42
N LEU A 93 8.58 -15.38 -7.69
CA LEU A 93 8.15 -15.82 -9.03
C LEU A 93 9.18 -16.67 -9.80
N GLY A 94 10.21 -17.26 -9.16
CA GLY A 94 11.32 -17.88 -9.87
C GLY A 94 12.18 -16.89 -10.68
N VAL A 95 12.06 -15.59 -10.44
CA VAL A 95 12.71 -14.53 -11.25
C VAL A 95 13.77 -13.77 -10.47
N VAL A 96 13.51 -13.46 -9.21
CA VAL A 96 14.40 -12.65 -8.36
C VAL A 96 14.72 -13.44 -7.09
N LYS A 97 16.01 -13.67 -6.80
CA LYS A 97 16.42 -14.23 -5.52
C LYS A 97 16.17 -13.21 -4.40
N VAL A 98 15.82 -13.68 -3.21
CA VAL A 98 15.50 -12.79 -2.08
C VAL A 98 16.70 -11.91 -1.67
N GLU A 99 17.94 -12.38 -1.84
CA GLU A 99 19.16 -11.61 -1.59
C GLU A 99 19.45 -10.52 -2.62
N ASP A 100 18.93 -10.64 -3.86
CA ASP A 100 19.12 -9.68 -4.94
C ASP A 100 18.02 -8.63 -4.99
N PHE A 101 17.02 -8.72 -4.10
CA PHE A 101 15.88 -7.81 -4.08
C PHE A 101 16.28 -6.42 -3.56
N THR A 102 15.99 -5.39 -4.34
CA THR A 102 16.32 -3.98 -4.05
C THR A 102 15.07 -3.10 -3.98
N SER A 103 15.25 -1.85 -3.57
CA SER A 103 14.17 -0.85 -3.57
C SER A 103 13.55 -0.61 -4.97
N PHE A 104 14.32 -0.81 -6.06
CA PHE A 104 13.75 -0.77 -7.42
C PHE A 104 12.83 -1.94 -7.74
N HIS A 105 13.09 -3.12 -7.19
CA HIS A 105 12.16 -4.25 -7.31
C HIS A 105 10.83 -3.94 -6.60
N ASN A 106 10.89 -3.31 -5.41
CA ASN A 106 9.71 -2.88 -4.67
C ASN A 106 8.94 -1.77 -5.42
N LEU A 107 9.63 -0.76 -6.00
CA LEU A 107 9.02 0.29 -6.83
C LEU A 107 8.24 -0.33 -8.00
N ILE A 108 8.88 -1.22 -8.76
CA ILE A 108 8.28 -1.88 -9.93
C ILE A 108 7.06 -2.70 -9.49
N TYR A 109 7.19 -3.50 -8.44
CA TYR A 109 6.08 -4.29 -7.92
C TYR A 109 4.89 -3.42 -7.51
N THR A 110 5.13 -2.36 -6.74
CA THR A 110 4.09 -1.45 -6.27
C THR A 110 3.41 -0.73 -7.43
N ASP A 111 4.17 -0.31 -8.43
CA ASP A 111 3.66 0.31 -9.65
C ASP A 111 2.73 -0.67 -10.41
N GLU A 112 3.18 -1.90 -10.67
CA GLU A 112 2.39 -2.91 -11.37
C GLU A 112 1.14 -3.34 -10.59
N MET A 113 1.20 -3.45 -9.27
CA MET A 113 0.05 -3.77 -8.41
C MET A 113 -1.10 -2.77 -8.54
N ASN A 114 -0.81 -1.50 -8.84
CA ASN A 114 -1.82 -0.45 -8.97
C ASN A 114 -2.29 -0.21 -10.42
N ARG A 115 -1.97 -1.10 -11.37
CA ARG A 115 -2.31 -0.95 -12.80
C ARG A 115 -3.80 -0.98 -13.11
N SER A 116 -4.63 -1.52 -12.26
CA SER A 116 -6.08 -1.40 -12.39
C SER A 116 -6.57 0.05 -12.20
N GLY A 117 -5.74 0.94 -11.63
CA GLY A 117 -6.13 2.29 -11.22
C GLY A 117 -6.86 2.33 -9.87
N LEU A 118 -7.05 1.18 -9.23
CA LEU A 118 -7.73 1.04 -7.94
C LEU A 118 -6.72 0.58 -6.88
N SER A 119 -6.81 1.13 -5.68
CA SER A 119 -5.95 0.74 -4.56
C SER A 119 -6.61 -0.25 -3.60
N GLY A 120 -7.92 -0.42 -3.65
CA GLY A 120 -8.65 -1.35 -2.79
C GLY A 120 -8.16 -2.80 -2.90
N PRO A 121 -8.19 -3.44 -4.08
CA PRO A 121 -7.75 -4.81 -4.25
C PRO A 121 -6.28 -5.05 -3.85
N PRO A 122 -5.27 -4.25 -4.31
CA PRO A 122 -3.90 -4.41 -3.82
C PRO A 122 -3.79 -4.26 -2.31
N SER A 123 -4.42 -3.25 -1.71
CA SER A 123 -4.32 -2.99 -0.26
C SER A 123 -4.91 -4.12 0.59
N SER A 124 -5.96 -4.81 0.09
CA SER A 124 -6.53 -5.97 0.76
C SER A 124 -5.53 -7.11 0.97
N ILE A 125 -4.53 -7.22 0.11
CA ILE A 125 -3.54 -8.31 0.10
C ILE A 125 -2.24 -7.87 0.77
N THR A 126 -1.79 -6.64 0.49
CA THR A 126 -0.40 -6.22 0.75
C THR A 126 -0.21 -5.48 2.06
N THR A 127 -1.23 -4.78 2.59
CA THR A 127 -1.06 -3.84 3.71
C THR A 127 -0.47 -4.48 4.96
N GLY A 128 -0.91 -5.68 5.31
CA GLY A 128 -0.38 -6.37 6.49
C GLY A 128 1.10 -6.71 6.37
N MET A 129 1.51 -7.20 5.21
CA MET A 129 2.92 -7.51 4.93
C MET A 129 3.78 -6.26 4.84
N ALA A 130 3.28 -5.21 4.19
CA ALA A 130 4.03 -3.97 3.98
C ALA A 130 4.21 -3.16 5.28
N PHE A 131 3.22 -3.18 6.18
CA PHE A 131 3.17 -2.24 7.31
C PHE A 131 3.16 -2.92 8.67
N GLY A 132 2.56 -4.12 8.81
CA GLY A 132 2.50 -4.85 10.07
C GLY A 132 3.75 -5.71 10.33
N VAL A 133 4.15 -6.51 9.35
CA VAL A 133 5.28 -7.44 9.46
C VAL A 133 6.64 -6.77 9.73
N PRO A 134 6.97 -5.60 9.13
CA PRO A 134 8.29 -5.00 9.33
C PRO A 134 8.65 -4.70 10.78
N THR A 135 7.66 -4.36 11.63
CA THR A 135 7.92 -4.12 13.06
C THR A 135 8.31 -5.42 13.78
N ILE A 136 7.68 -6.55 13.43
CA ILE A 136 8.04 -7.88 13.97
C ILE A 136 9.44 -8.30 13.51
N VAL A 137 9.75 -8.11 12.22
CA VAL A 137 11.07 -8.43 11.64
C VAL A 137 12.18 -7.62 12.30
N LYS A 138 11.99 -6.32 12.51
CA LYS A 138 13.04 -5.42 12.97
C LYS A 138 13.22 -5.43 14.48
N TYR A 139 12.15 -5.51 15.24
CA TYR A 139 12.15 -5.31 16.69
C TYR A 139 11.70 -6.52 17.50
N GLY A 140 11.03 -7.50 16.87
CA GLY A 140 10.67 -8.76 17.53
C GLY A 140 11.91 -9.55 17.95
N ASN A 141 11.90 -10.11 19.15
CA ASN A 141 12.92 -11.07 19.56
C ASN A 141 12.80 -12.37 18.73
N LYS A 142 13.81 -13.24 18.84
CA LYS A 142 13.86 -14.49 18.05
C LYS A 142 12.61 -15.36 18.27
N GLN A 143 12.13 -15.49 19.50
CA GLN A 143 10.97 -16.30 19.85
C GLN A 143 9.70 -15.76 19.17
N LEU A 144 9.48 -14.45 19.20
CA LEU A 144 8.36 -13.78 18.54
C LEU A 144 8.42 -13.97 17.01
N GLN A 145 9.60 -13.76 16.43
CA GLN A 145 9.83 -13.97 15.00
C GLN A 145 9.54 -15.41 14.58
N ASP A 146 10.06 -16.40 15.28
CA ASP A 146 9.87 -17.83 14.97
C ASP A 146 8.40 -18.25 15.09
N ARG A 147 7.64 -17.61 15.96
CA ARG A 147 6.23 -17.90 16.18
C ARG A 147 5.32 -17.31 15.10
N PHE A 148 5.62 -16.12 14.59
CA PHE A 148 4.70 -15.41 13.69
C PHE A 148 5.17 -15.35 12.23
N LEU A 149 6.47 -15.13 11.96
CA LEU A 149 6.93 -14.87 10.61
C LEU A 149 6.71 -16.04 9.63
N PRO A 150 6.90 -17.33 10.00
CA PRO A 150 6.66 -18.40 9.05
C PRO A 150 5.23 -18.42 8.50
N ASP A 151 4.22 -18.34 9.36
CA ASP A 151 2.82 -18.34 8.93
C ASP A 151 2.44 -17.11 8.12
N LEU A 152 3.03 -15.94 8.44
CA LEU A 152 2.82 -14.69 7.70
C LEU A 152 3.51 -14.74 6.33
N PHE A 153 4.75 -15.21 6.24
CA PHE A 153 5.47 -15.32 4.97
C PHE A 153 4.86 -16.35 4.02
N TRP A 154 4.38 -17.47 4.55
CA TRP A 154 3.66 -18.48 3.78
C TRP A 154 2.20 -18.12 3.49
N GLY A 155 1.72 -16.96 3.98
CA GLY A 155 0.33 -16.55 3.81
C GLY A 155 -0.70 -17.49 4.44
N ARG A 156 -0.31 -18.27 5.45
CA ARG A 156 -1.23 -19.10 6.24
C ARG A 156 -2.06 -18.26 7.19
N LYS A 157 -1.48 -17.14 7.65
CA LYS A 157 -2.15 -16.12 8.46
C LYS A 157 -2.02 -14.76 7.82
N ARG A 158 -3.01 -13.92 8.06
CA ARG A 158 -3.01 -12.52 7.67
C ARG A 158 -2.76 -11.64 8.89
N THR A 159 -2.07 -10.55 8.68
CA THR A 159 -1.89 -9.51 9.70
C THR A 159 -2.33 -8.15 9.17
N CYS A 160 -2.56 -7.21 10.07
CA CYS A 160 -2.72 -5.79 9.76
C CYS A 160 -1.85 -4.95 10.69
N ILE A 161 -1.71 -3.66 10.38
CA ILE A 161 -1.20 -2.68 11.32
C ILE A 161 -2.39 -1.96 11.95
N ALA A 162 -2.43 -1.83 13.28
CA ALA A 162 -3.52 -1.23 14.02
C ALA A 162 -3.01 -0.12 14.96
N ILE A 163 -2.93 1.10 14.45
CA ILE A 163 -2.45 2.28 15.19
C ILE A 163 -3.62 3.21 15.47
N THR A 164 -4.30 3.66 14.40
CA THR A 164 -5.30 4.73 14.41
C THR A 164 -6.53 4.38 15.23
N GLU A 165 -7.02 5.36 15.99
CA GLU A 165 -8.24 5.31 16.80
C GLU A 165 -9.24 6.39 16.34
N PRO A 166 -10.52 6.32 16.78
CA PRO A 166 -11.51 7.35 16.43
C PRO A 166 -11.04 8.79 16.71
N ASP A 167 -10.34 8.99 17.83
CA ASP A 167 -9.92 10.31 18.32
C ASP A 167 -8.41 10.58 18.10
N ALA A 168 -7.64 9.63 17.57
CA ALA A 168 -6.20 9.73 17.40
C ALA A 168 -5.74 9.17 16.05
N GLY A 169 -5.71 10.02 15.03
CA GLY A 169 -5.17 9.76 13.70
C GLY A 169 -3.72 10.25 13.59
N SER A 170 -3.52 11.49 13.10
CA SER A 170 -2.17 12.09 13.03
C SER A 170 -1.51 12.28 14.40
N ASP A 171 -2.31 12.44 15.46
CA ASP A 171 -1.86 12.55 16.84
C ASP A 171 -1.70 11.16 17.50
N VAL A 172 -0.78 10.36 16.94
CA VAL A 172 -0.50 8.98 17.39
C VAL A 172 -0.10 8.94 18.88
N ALA A 173 0.55 9.99 19.39
CA ALA A 173 0.97 10.06 20.79
C ALA A 173 -0.19 9.99 21.79
N ASN A 174 -1.41 10.30 21.35
CA ASN A 174 -2.60 10.35 22.17
C ASN A 174 -3.58 9.17 21.98
N ILE A 175 -3.14 8.04 21.41
CA ILE A 175 -3.95 6.82 21.38
C ILE A 175 -4.29 6.38 22.80
N LYS A 176 -5.49 5.83 22.96
CA LYS A 176 -6.10 5.50 24.26
C LYS A 176 -6.22 4.00 24.54
N THR A 177 -6.10 3.15 23.49
CA THR A 177 -6.12 1.68 23.68
C THR A 177 -5.03 1.28 24.65
N THR A 178 -5.43 0.70 25.79
CA THR A 178 -4.52 0.31 26.87
C THR A 178 -4.12 -1.16 26.79
N ALA A 179 -2.97 -1.48 27.34
CA ALA A 179 -2.53 -2.86 27.59
C ALA A 179 -1.94 -2.90 29.00
N VAL A 180 -2.69 -3.46 29.94
CA VAL A 180 -2.29 -3.56 31.35
C VAL A 180 -1.74 -4.95 31.59
N LYS A 181 -0.53 -5.02 32.14
CA LYS A 181 0.11 -6.30 32.46
C LYS A 181 -0.59 -6.98 33.64
N SER A 182 -0.87 -8.27 33.52
CA SER A 182 -1.47 -9.08 34.61
C SER A 182 -0.55 -9.12 35.84
N ALA A 183 -1.11 -9.40 37.02
CA ALA A 183 -0.34 -9.42 38.26
C ALA A 183 0.79 -10.46 38.27
N ASP A 184 0.62 -11.57 37.56
CA ASP A 184 1.63 -12.63 37.39
C ASP A 184 2.64 -12.31 36.25
N GLY A 185 2.43 -11.23 35.52
CA GLY A 185 3.30 -10.79 34.43
C GLY A 185 3.24 -11.63 33.14
N THR A 186 2.32 -12.59 33.05
CA THR A 186 2.29 -13.55 31.94
C THR A 186 1.55 -13.04 30.71
N LYS A 187 0.66 -12.04 30.87
CA LYS A 187 -0.18 -11.50 29.79
C LYS A 187 -0.44 -10.01 29.95
N TYR A 188 -0.88 -9.38 28.88
CA TYR A 188 -1.51 -8.07 28.86
C TYR A 188 -3.02 -8.22 28.70
N ILE A 189 -3.79 -7.39 29.39
CA ILE A 189 -5.24 -7.21 29.16
C ILE A 189 -5.39 -5.96 28.32
N VAL A 190 -5.89 -6.12 27.09
CA VAL A 190 -5.99 -5.04 26.12
C VAL A 190 -7.43 -4.56 25.99
N ASN A 191 -7.63 -3.25 26.16
CA ASN A 191 -8.93 -2.59 26.10
C ASN A 191 -8.87 -1.34 25.23
N GLY A 192 -9.87 -1.14 24.37
CA GLY A 192 -9.97 0.04 23.54
C GLY A 192 -10.56 -0.21 22.15
N THR A 193 -10.29 0.72 21.24
CA THR A 193 -10.84 0.65 19.87
C THR A 193 -9.80 1.06 18.84
N LYS A 194 -9.83 0.41 17.67
CA LYS A 194 -9.04 0.79 16.49
C LYS A 194 -9.99 1.05 15.32
N LYS A 195 -9.68 2.05 14.50
CA LYS A 195 -10.55 2.45 13.39
C LYS A 195 -9.76 2.71 12.12
N TRP A 196 -10.40 2.49 10.98
CA TRP A 196 -9.84 2.59 9.63
C TRP A 196 -8.68 1.62 9.40
N ILE A 197 -8.74 0.43 10.01
CA ILE A 197 -7.71 -0.58 9.88
C ILE A 197 -7.89 -1.33 8.56
N THR A 198 -7.02 -1.05 7.60
CA THR A 198 -7.01 -1.68 6.28
C THR A 198 -6.75 -3.18 6.43
N ASN A 199 -7.47 -4.02 5.67
CA ASN A 199 -7.47 -5.49 5.69
C ASN A 199 -7.76 -6.15 7.06
N GLY A 200 -8.13 -5.38 8.06
CA GLY A 200 -8.39 -5.87 9.42
C GLY A 200 -9.43 -6.98 9.48
N ILE A 201 -10.49 -6.90 8.66
CA ILE A 201 -11.60 -7.86 8.66
C ILE A 201 -11.17 -9.31 8.37
N TRP A 202 -10.06 -9.51 7.70
CA TRP A 202 -9.51 -10.83 7.40
C TRP A 202 -8.30 -11.21 8.25
N SER A 203 -7.80 -10.28 9.09
CA SER A 203 -6.55 -10.46 9.81
C SER A 203 -6.69 -11.38 11.01
N ASP A 204 -5.81 -12.35 11.13
CA ASP A 204 -5.71 -13.27 12.27
C ASP A 204 -5.07 -12.58 13.48
N CYS A 205 -4.19 -11.61 13.23
CA CYS A 205 -3.54 -10.79 14.25
C CYS A 205 -3.25 -9.37 13.73
N ALA A 206 -2.89 -8.48 14.63
CA ALA A 206 -2.44 -7.12 14.31
C ALA A 206 -1.10 -6.81 14.98
N ALA A 207 -0.19 -6.15 14.26
CA ALA A 207 0.85 -5.34 14.90
C ALA A 207 0.17 -4.07 15.42
N MET A 208 -0.12 -4.02 16.72
CA MET A 208 -1.00 -3.01 17.32
C MET A 208 -0.24 -2.07 18.25
N ALA A 209 -0.45 -0.77 18.07
CA ALA A 209 0.01 0.23 19.02
C ALA A 209 -0.95 0.29 20.22
N VAL A 210 -0.40 0.21 21.42
CA VAL A 210 -1.13 0.21 22.68
C VAL A 210 -0.42 1.10 23.71
N ARG A 211 -1.14 1.51 24.73
CA ARG A 211 -0.59 2.26 25.85
C ARG A 211 -0.33 1.33 27.05
N THR A 212 0.94 1.13 27.36
CA THR A 212 1.39 0.36 28.54
C THR A 212 1.86 1.29 29.67
N GLY A 213 2.11 2.57 29.38
CA GLY A 213 2.61 3.56 30.34
C GLY A 213 1.77 4.83 30.38
N GLY A 214 2.33 5.89 30.93
CA GLY A 214 1.71 7.20 31.07
C GLY A 214 1.37 7.90 29.74
N PRO A 215 0.90 9.16 29.78
CA PRO A 215 0.56 9.92 28.58
C PRO A 215 1.78 10.22 27.71
N GLY A 216 1.53 10.55 26.44
CA GLY A 216 2.57 10.92 25.47
C GLY A 216 3.23 9.72 24.79
N PRO A 217 4.27 9.97 23.96
CA PRO A 217 4.88 8.96 23.11
C PRO A 217 5.63 7.87 23.86
N ALA A 218 6.21 8.19 25.03
CA ALA A 218 6.95 7.23 25.87
C ALA A 218 6.06 6.19 26.56
N GLY A 219 4.73 6.41 26.59
CA GLY A 219 3.78 5.43 27.12
C GLY A 219 3.32 4.38 26.09
N LEU A 220 3.77 4.47 24.84
CA LEU A 220 3.32 3.59 23.77
C LEU A 220 4.22 2.38 23.60
N SER A 221 3.60 1.24 23.36
CA SER A 221 4.25 -0.03 23.04
C SER A 221 3.59 -0.66 21.81
N MET A 222 4.23 -1.68 21.23
CA MET A 222 3.69 -2.45 20.13
C MET A 222 3.50 -3.91 20.57
N LEU A 223 2.33 -4.48 20.30
CA LEU A 223 2.00 -5.88 20.56
C LEU A 223 1.54 -6.59 19.29
N VAL A 224 1.80 -7.88 19.20
CA VAL A 224 1.06 -8.75 18.26
C VAL A 224 -0.22 -9.22 18.96
N VAL A 225 -1.35 -8.57 18.63
CA VAL A 225 -2.66 -8.84 19.24
C VAL A 225 -3.43 -9.82 18.36
N PRO A 226 -3.92 -10.96 18.89
CA PRO A 226 -4.79 -11.86 18.14
C PRO A 226 -6.14 -11.17 17.86
N LEU A 227 -6.73 -11.44 16.68
CA LEU A 227 -7.95 -10.78 16.24
C LEU A 227 -9.07 -11.79 15.93
N LYS A 228 -8.99 -12.42 14.77
CA LYS A 228 -10.09 -13.24 14.24
C LYS A 228 -10.51 -14.36 15.20
N GLY A 229 -11.76 -14.31 15.66
CA GLY A 229 -12.33 -15.33 16.55
C GLY A 229 -11.75 -15.34 17.97
N HIS A 230 -10.93 -14.34 18.35
CA HIS A 230 -10.40 -14.25 19.71
C HIS A 230 -11.46 -13.67 20.67
N PRO A 231 -11.63 -14.24 21.88
CA PRO A 231 -12.52 -13.69 22.90
C PRO A 231 -12.22 -12.21 23.19
N GLY A 232 -13.25 -11.38 23.33
CA GLY A 232 -13.14 -9.95 23.58
C GLY A 232 -12.83 -9.11 22.34
N VAL A 233 -12.71 -9.71 21.14
CA VAL A 233 -12.47 -8.97 19.90
C VAL A 233 -13.72 -8.95 19.04
N GLU A 234 -14.20 -7.75 18.74
CA GLU A 234 -15.26 -7.53 17.74
C GLU A 234 -14.71 -6.74 16.55
N MET A 235 -15.02 -7.22 15.34
CA MET A 235 -14.57 -6.59 14.10
C MET A 235 -15.74 -6.31 13.16
N ARG A 236 -15.86 -5.09 12.68
CA ARG A 236 -16.87 -4.74 11.68
C ARG A 236 -16.26 -3.93 10.54
N ARG A 237 -16.68 -4.24 9.31
CA ARG A 237 -16.26 -3.52 8.11
C ARG A 237 -16.86 -2.11 8.12
N LEU A 238 -16.05 -1.13 7.73
CA LEU A 238 -16.48 0.25 7.52
C LEU A 238 -16.90 0.45 6.07
N LYS A 239 -17.98 1.19 5.84
CA LYS A 239 -18.32 1.70 4.50
C LYS A 239 -17.56 2.99 4.25
N VAL A 240 -16.68 2.96 3.27
CA VAL A 240 -15.79 4.08 2.90
C VAL A 240 -16.08 4.54 1.46
N SER A 241 -15.66 5.74 1.10
CA SER A 241 -15.96 6.32 -0.21
C SER A 241 -15.10 5.76 -1.34
N GLY A 242 -13.88 5.33 -1.06
CA GLY A 242 -12.93 4.72 -1.99
C GLY A 242 -12.17 3.60 -1.31
N GLN A 243 -11.41 2.79 -2.07
CA GLN A 243 -10.71 1.59 -1.55
C GLN A 243 -11.68 0.62 -0.86
N ILE A 244 -12.88 0.47 -1.40
CA ILE A 244 -13.99 -0.20 -0.73
C ILE A 244 -13.67 -1.67 -0.48
N SER A 245 -12.99 -2.33 -1.43
CA SER A 245 -12.55 -3.72 -1.33
C SER A 245 -11.33 -3.95 -0.44
N ALA A 246 -10.73 -2.89 0.16
CA ALA A 246 -9.56 -3.02 1.04
C ALA A 246 -9.86 -3.64 2.41
N GLY A 247 -11.14 -3.87 2.75
CA GLY A 247 -11.52 -4.46 4.03
C GLY A 247 -11.23 -3.58 5.23
N THR A 248 -11.45 -2.26 5.09
CA THR A 248 -11.27 -1.28 6.16
C THR A 248 -12.17 -1.60 7.36
N THR A 249 -11.58 -1.71 8.55
CA THR A 249 -12.22 -2.31 9.73
C THR A 249 -12.22 -1.35 10.91
N PHE A 250 -13.29 -1.42 11.69
CA PHE A 250 -13.36 -0.99 13.08
C PHE A 250 -13.13 -2.22 13.96
N ILE A 251 -12.26 -2.11 14.96
CA ILE A 251 -11.92 -3.17 15.90
C ILE A 251 -12.23 -2.68 17.31
N GLU A 252 -12.96 -3.47 18.06
CA GLU A 252 -13.30 -3.24 19.45
C GLU A 252 -12.64 -4.33 20.30
N LEU A 253 -12.04 -3.93 21.42
CA LEU A 253 -11.24 -4.78 22.28
C LEU A 253 -11.75 -4.62 23.70
N ASP A 254 -12.26 -5.72 24.27
CA ASP A 254 -12.84 -5.79 25.62
C ASP A 254 -12.18 -6.95 26.39
N ASP A 255 -11.32 -6.62 27.32
CA ASP A 255 -10.53 -7.54 28.14
C ASP A 255 -9.78 -8.62 27.32
N VAL A 256 -9.22 -8.23 26.18
CA VAL A 256 -8.48 -9.13 25.29
C VAL A 256 -7.18 -9.58 25.93
N GLU A 257 -7.06 -10.88 26.20
CA GLU A 257 -5.85 -11.48 26.77
C GLU A 257 -4.77 -11.69 25.70
N VAL A 258 -3.63 -11.05 25.86
CA VAL A 258 -2.48 -11.14 24.95
C VAL A 258 -1.26 -11.64 25.73
N PRO A 259 -0.63 -12.76 25.35
CA PRO A 259 0.60 -13.23 26.01
C PRO A 259 1.67 -12.14 26.09
N ALA A 260 2.35 -12.02 27.24
CA ALA A 260 3.39 -11.00 27.44
C ALA A 260 4.54 -11.13 26.42
N GLU A 261 4.80 -12.34 25.95
CA GLU A 261 5.79 -12.65 24.90
C GLU A 261 5.41 -12.12 23.51
N ASN A 262 4.19 -11.60 23.32
CA ASN A 262 3.75 -10.93 22.09
C ASN A 262 4.21 -9.46 22.02
N LEU A 263 4.96 -8.96 23.00
CA LEU A 263 5.55 -7.64 22.96
C LEU A 263 6.57 -7.56 21.82
N ILE A 264 6.42 -6.56 20.98
CA ILE A 264 7.39 -6.25 19.90
C ILE A 264 8.42 -5.30 20.50
N GLY A 265 9.65 -5.78 20.70
CA GLY A 265 10.73 -5.02 21.31
C GLY A 265 10.53 -4.76 22.80
N GLU A 266 10.51 -3.49 23.22
CA GLU A 266 10.46 -3.06 24.61
C GLU A 266 9.25 -2.17 24.89
N GLU A 267 8.74 -2.20 26.12
CA GLU A 267 7.70 -1.27 26.55
C GLU A 267 8.17 0.19 26.45
N GLY A 268 7.26 1.09 26.08
CA GLY A 268 7.56 2.51 25.95
C GLY A 268 8.30 2.90 24.66
N GLN A 269 8.70 1.94 23.80
CA GLN A 269 9.40 2.21 22.57
C GLN A 269 8.47 2.21 21.31
N GLY A 270 7.18 2.03 21.51
CA GLY A 270 6.21 1.86 20.40
C GLY A 270 6.22 3.00 19.39
N MET A 271 6.31 4.26 19.83
CA MET A 271 6.37 5.41 18.93
C MET A 271 7.58 5.33 17.96
N ARG A 272 8.76 4.98 18.48
CA ARG A 272 9.95 4.82 17.65
C ARG A 272 9.79 3.71 16.61
N TYR A 273 9.16 2.61 16.99
CA TYR A 273 8.96 1.46 16.10
C TYR A 273 7.99 1.80 14.97
N ILE A 274 6.90 2.48 15.28
CA ILE A 274 5.92 2.99 14.31
C ILE A 274 6.62 3.92 13.30
N MET A 275 7.34 4.94 13.79
CA MET A 275 7.97 5.96 12.94
C MET A 275 9.00 5.38 11.98
N THR A 276 9.74 4.34 12.39
CA THR A 276 10.78 3.73 11.54
C THR A 276 10.20 3.09 10.27
N ASN A 277 9.00 2.53 10.33
CA ASN A 277 8.39 1.91 9.14
C ASN A 277 7.72 2.93 8.21
N PHE A 278 7.39 4.12 8.67
CA PHE A 278 6.64 5.12 7.91
C PHE A 278 7.32 5.58 6.62
N ASN A 279 8.65 5.53 6.53
CA ASN A 279 9.34 5.89 5.29
C ASN A 279 8.99 4.93 4.15
N HIS A 280 8.94 3.64 4.43
CA HIS A 280 8.51 2.62 3.47
C HIS A 280 7.03 2.78 3.10
N GLU A 281 6.17 3.00 4.08
CA GLU A 281 4.73 3.21 3.88
C GLU A 281 4.45 4.43 2.99
N ARG A 282 5.08 5.57 3.30
CA ARG A 282 4.94 6.82 2.53
C ARG A 282 5.39 6.66 1.08
N LEU A 283 6.51 5.98 0.86
CA LEU A 283 7.03 5.76 -0.49
C LEU A 283 6.11 4.80 -1.28
N THR A 284 5.62 3.74 -0.67
CA THR A 284 4.66 2.81 -1.29
C THR A 284 3.39 3.53 -1.74
N ILE A 285 2.84 4.41 -0.88
CA ILE A 285 1.67 5.24 -1.23
C ILE A 285 1.99 6.20 -2.39
N ALA A 286 3.15 6.85 -2.37
CA ALA A 286 3.56 7.78 -3.42
C ALA A 286 3.71 7.07 -4.79
N ILE A 287 4.27 5.86 -4.83
CA ILE A 287 4.40 5.06 -6.05
C ILE A 287 3.01 4.64 -6.58
N GLY A 288 2.16 4.08 -5.71
CA GLY A 288 0.83 3.61 -6.09
C GLY A 288 -0.05 4.74 -6.65
N SER A 289 -0.01 5.92 -6.03
CA SER A 289 -0.78 7.08 -6.49
C SER A 289 -0.31 7.61 -7.86
N CYS A 290 1.00 7.53 -8.17
CA CYS A 290 1.49 7.85 -9.53
C CYS A 290 0.89 6.90 -10.57
N ARG A 291 0.85 5.60 -10.29
CA ARG A 291 0.25 4.62 -11.22
C ARG A 291 -1.25 4.85 -11.40
N GLN A 292 -1.98 5.13 -10.34
CA GLN A 292 -3.40 5.47 -10.43
C GLN A 292 -3.64 6.70 -11.31
N ALA A 293 -2.85 7.75 -11.13
CA ALA A 293 -2.92 8.95 -11.97
C ALA A 293 -2.63 8.62 -13.45
N ARG A 294 -1.63 7.76 -13.75
CA ARG A 294 -1.32 7.32 -15.12
C ARG A 294 -2.47 6.59 -15.78
N VAL A 295 -3.10 5.67 -15.07
CA VAL A 295 -4.23 4.88 -15.59
C VAL A 295 -5.40 5.80 -15.96
N ALA A 296 -5.77 6.71 -15.07
CA ALA A 296 -6.88 7.62 -15.33
C ALA A 296 -6.55 8.66 -16.41
N LEU A 297 -5.33 9.23 -16.43
CA LEU A 297 -4.90 10.12 -17.52
C LEU A 297 -4.87 9.38 -18.86
N GLY A 298 -4.37 8.15 -18.90
CA GLY A 298 -4.36 7.33 -20.11
C GLY A 298 -5.75 7.09 -20.68
N ALA A 299 -6.72 6.71 -19.84
CA ALA A 299 -8.11 6.56 -20.23
C ALA A 299 -8.72 7.89 -20.71
N THR A 300 -8.41 8.99 -20.00
CA THR A 300 -8.89 10.33 -20.37
C THR A 300 -8.31 10.80 -21.71
N PHE A 301 -7.04 10.54 -21.97
CA PHE A 301 -6.42 10.82 -23.27
C PHE A 301 -7.15 10.07 -24.41
N GLN A 302 -7.37 8.76 -24.23
CA GLN A 302 -8.09 7.96 -25.24
C GLN A 302 -9.52 8.45 -25.45
N TYR A 303 -10.21 8.87 -24.38
CA TYR A 303 -11.52 9.47 -24.47
C TYR A 303 -11.49 10.79 -25.26
N CYS A 304 -10.55 11.69 -24.97
CA CYS A 304 -10.42 12.99 -25.64
C CYS A 304 -10.05 12.88 -27.12
N LEU A 305 -9.35 11.80 -27.52
CA LEU A 305 -9.03 11.53 -28.93
C LEU A 305 -10.24 11.08 -29.75
N LYS A 306 -11.30 10.56 -29.11
CA LYS A 306 -12.50 10.00 -29.77
C LYS A 306 -13.73 10.88 -29.60
N ARG A 307 -13.89 11.54 -28.46
CA ARG A 307 -15.06 12.35 -28.15
C ARG A 307 -15.04 13.66 -28.93
N GLU A 308 -16.10 13.90 -29.70
CA GLU A 308 -16.27 15.13 -30.46
C GLU A 308 -17.23 16.11 -29.75
N ALA A 309 -16.89 17.39 -29.85
CA ALA A 309 -17.71 18.52 -29.44
C ALA A 309 -17.28 19.76 -30.25
N PHE A 310 -18.24 20.60 -30.61
CA PHE A 310 -18.00 21.81 -31.43
C PHE A 310 -17.33 21.50 -32.79
N GLY A 311 -17.72 20.37 -33.40
CA GLY A 311 -17.26 19.96 -34.75
C GLY A 311 -15.83 19.40 -34.82
N LYS A 312 -15.19 19.09 -33.68
CA LYS A 312 -13.85 18.50 -33.60
C LYS A 312 -13.65 17.68 -32.33
N THR A 313 -12.61 16.87 -32.27
CA THR A 313 -12.31 16.06 -31.09
C THR A 313 -11.98 16.97 -29.87
N LEU A 314 -12.21 16.44 -28.65
CA LEU A 314 -11.81 17.18 -27.44
C LEU A 314 -10.30 17.45 -27.43
N MET A 315 -9.49 16.54 -27.98
CA MET A 315 -8.04 16.72 -28.05
C MET A 315 -7.62 17.91 -28.95
N GLU A 316 -8.42 18.29 -29.92
CA GLU A 316 -8.17 19.48 -30.76
C GLU A 316 -8.48 20.80 -30.05
N GLN A 317 -9.15 20.76 -28.88
CA GLN A 317 -9.43 21.95 -28.07
C GLN A 317 -8.16 22.37 -27.29
N PRO A 318 -7.67 23.62 -27.44
CA PRO A 318 -6.45 24.07 -26.74
C PRO A 318 -6.54 23.94 -25.21
N VAL A 319 -7.68 24.21 -24.61
CA VAL A 319 -7.91 24.12 -23.16
C VAL A 319 -7.79 22.69 -22.65
N VAL A 320 -8.22 21.68 -23.44
CA VAL A 320 -8.09 20.27 -23.09
C VAL A 320 -6.62 19.86 -23.06
N ARG A 321 -5.87 20.19 -24.13
CA ARG A 321 -4.42 19.94 -24.18
C ARG A 321 -3.66 20.61 -23.05
N HIS A 322 -4.00 21.86 -22.72
CA HIS A 322 -3.38 22.57 -21.61
C HIS A 322 -3.60 21.88 -20.26
N ARG A 323 -4.82 21.44 -19.99
CA ARG A 323 -5.13 20.70 -18.74
C ARG A 323 -4.38 19.39 -18.64
N LEU A 324 -4.36 18.58 -19.71
CA LEU A 324 -3.64 17.32 -19.76
C LEU A 324 -2.13 17.53 -19.60
N ALA A 325 -1.56 18.55 -20.27
CA ALA A 325 -0.15 18.90 -20.14
C ALA A 325 0.22 19.30 -18.70
N LYS A 326 -0.62 20.11 -18.04
CA LYS A 326 -0.43 20.47 -16.61
C LYS A 326 -0.37 19.22 -15.71
N CYS A 327 -1.32 18.30 -15.87
CA CYS A 327 -1.34 17.05 -15.11
C CYS A 327 -0.11 16.19 -15.39
N GLY A 328 0.27 16.05 -16.66
CA GLY A 328 1.46 15.31 -17.05
C GLY A 328 2.74 15.90 -16.46
N THR A 329 2.90 17.22 -16.46
CA THR A 329 4.05 17.91 -15.85
C THR A 329 4.14 17.59 -14.34
N LEU A 330 3.03 17.68 -13.61
CA LEU A 330 2.99 17.36 -12.18
C LEU A 330 3.33 15.88 -11.93
N LEU A 331 2.76 14.98 -12.71
CA LEU A 331 2.96 13.55 -12.56
C LEU A 331 4.41 13.14 -12.86
N GLU A 332 4.98 13.60 -13.99
CA GLU A 332 6.33 13.21 -14.37
C GLU A 332 7.41 13.84 -13.48
N SER A 333 7.23 15.07 -13.01
CA SER A 333 8.15 15.67 -12.04
C SER A 333 8.11 14.92 -10.70
N HIS A 334 6.92 14.49 -10.25
CA HIS A 334 6.79 13.71 -9.03
C HIS A 334 7.38 12.29 -9.18
N TRP A 335 7.16 11.64 -10.33
CA TRP A 335 7.74 10.33 -10.62
C TRP A 335 9.27 10.36 -10.62
N ALA A 336 9.87 11.37 -11.25
CA ALA A 336 11.31 11.56 -11.25
C ALA A 336 11.87 11.73 -9.81
N TRP A 337 11.14 12.40 -8.96
CA TRP A 337 11.49 12.54 -7.55
C TRP A 337 11.39 11.21 -6.78
N VAL A 338 10.34 10.40 -7.03
CA VAL A 338 10.21 9.05 -6.46
C VAL A 338 11.38 8.15 -6.90
N GLU A 339 11.74 8.15 -8.19
CA GLU A 339 12.88 7.38 -8.70
C GLU A 339 14.20 7.79 -8.02
N GLN A 340 14.40 9.09 -7.79
CA GLN A 340 15.56 9.62 -7.08
C GLN A 340 15.63 9.09 -5.63
N PHE A 341 14.52 9.06 -4.89
CA PHE A 341 14.49 8.47 -3.54
C PHE A 341 14.85 6.99 -3.56
N VAL A 342 14.25 6.24 -4.47
CA VAL A 342 14.52 4.81 -4.61
C VAL A 342 16.00 4.56 -4.93
N TYR A 343 16.60 5.39 -5.80
CA TYR A 343 18.04 5.33 -6.07
C TYR A 343 18.87 5.61 -4.82
N GLN A 344 18.57 6.68 -4.07
CA GLN A 344 19.29 7.01 -2.83
C GLN A 344 19.20 5.86 -1.82
N MET A 345 18.03 5.23 -1.66
CA MET A 345 17.87 4.06 -0.80
C MET A 345 18.72 2.86 -1.21
N THR A 346 19.07 2.72 -2.49
CA THR A 346 19.98 1.65 -2.94
C THR A 346 21.46 1.99 -2.71
N GLN A 347 21.79 3.26 -2.48
CA GLN A 347 23.17 3.72 -2.25
C GLN A 347 23.53 3.91 -0.78
N MET A 348 22.53 3.87 0.11
CA MET A 348 22.69 4.11 1.54
C MET A 348 22.41 2.84 2.33
N ARG A 349 22.98 2.73 3.53
CA ARG A 349 22.55 1.71 4.50
C ARG A 349 21.12 2.03 4.94
N LYS A 350 20.35 0.98 5.26
CA LYS A 350 18.93 1.14 5.63
C LYS A 350 18.72 2.12 6.78
N GLU A 351 19.54 2.01 7.83
CA GLU A 351 19.44 2.84 9.02
C GLU A 351 19.73 4.31 8.73
N GLU A 352 20.68 4.57 7.83
CA GLU A 352 21.02 5.91 7.35
C GLU A 352 19.88 6.48 6.49
N ALA A 353 19.38 5.71 5.54
CA ALA A 353 18.25 6.10 4.70
C ALA A 353 16.98 6.40 5.52
N ASP A 354 16.72 5.61 6.58
CA ASP A 354 15.57 5.83 7.47
C ASP A 354 15.62 7.18 8.18
N VAL A 355 16.81 7.70 8.48
CA VAL A 355 17.01 9.00 9.15
C VAL A 355 17.05 10.13 8.12
N GLU A 356 17.95 10.04 7.14
CA GLU A 356 18.26 11.13 6.21
C GLU A 356 17.11 11.41 5.23
N LEU A 357 16.38 10.38 4.79
CA LEU A 357 15.29 10.52 3.82
C LEU A 357 13.91 10.68 4.47
N GLY A 358 13.80 10.63 5.80
CA GLY A 358 12.51 10.61 6.49
C GLY A 358 11.62 11.82 6.21
N GLY A 359 12.17 13.03 6.30
CA GLY A 359 11.45 14.27 6.01
C GLY A 359 11.06 14.39 4.53
N MET A 360 11.95 13.98 3.65
CA MET A 360 11.74 14.10 2.21
C MET A 360 10.74 13.07 1.69
N THR A 361 10.73 11.83 2.20
CA THR A 361 9.70 10.83 1.86
C THR A 361 8.31 11.26 2.37
N ALA A 362 8.23 11.92 3.53
CA ALA A 362 6.99 12.52 4.01
C ALA A 362 6.48 13.62 3.07
N ALA A 363 7.36 14.51 2.61
CA ALA A 363 7.04 15.56 1.64
C ALA A 363 6.60 14.95 0.29
N ALA A 364 7.28 13.91 -0.20
CA ALA A 364 6.92 13.20 -1.41
C ALA A 364 5.51 12.57 -1.31
N LYS A 365 5.18 11.91 -0.20
CA LYS A 365 3.85 11.36 0.05
C LYS A 365 2.78 12.45 0.08
N ALA A 366 3.01 13.55 0.78
CA ALA A 366 2.07 14.67 0.81
C ALA A 366 1.84 15.27 -0.60
N HIS A 367 2.92 15.44 -1.38
CA HIS A 367 2.86 15.93 -2.75
C HIS A 367 2.14 14.95 -3.68
N SER A 368 2.32 13.64 -3.51
CA SER A 368 1.63 12.64 -4.33
C SER A 368 0.10 12.76 -4.26
N GLY A 369 -0.43 13.08 -3.08
CA GLY A 369 -1.86 13.34 -2.89
C GLY A 369 -2.35 14.60 -3.62
N ILE A 370 -1.50 15.63 -3.75
CA ILE A 370 -1.79 16.83 -4.54
C ILE A 370 -1.82 16.47 -6.02
N VAL A 371 -0.81 15.77 -6.51
CA VAL A 371 -0.72 15.33 -7.92
C VAL A 371 -1.91 14.46 -8.30
N LEU A 372 -2.25 13.45 -7.47
CA LEU A 372 -3.38 12.57 -7.72
C LEU A 372 -4.70 13.35 -7.78
N LYS A 373 -4.90 14.32 -6.86
CA LYS A 373 -6.09 15.15 -6.87
C LYS A 373 -6.22 15.98 -8.14
N GLU A 374 -5.16 16.68 -8.56
CA GLU A 374 -5.17 17.48 -9.80
C GLU A 374 -5.47 16.60 -11.03
N CYS A 375 -4.89 15.40 -11.10
CA CYS A 375 -5.18 14.44 -12.16
C CYS A 375 -6.63 13.95 -12.11
N ALA A 376 -7.16 13.62 -10.93
CA ALA A 376 -8.52 13.15 -10.74
C ALA A 376 -9.55 14.22 -11.15
N ASP A 377 -9.39 15.44 -10.66
CA ASP A 377 -10.26 16.56 -11.00
C ASP A 377 -10.25 16.84 -12.53
N CYS A 378 -9.06 16.80 -13.14
CA CYS A 378 -8.92 16.96 -14.59
C CYS A 378 -9.66 15.84 -15.36
N CYS A 379 -9.49 14.58 -14.97
CA CYS A 379 -10.12 13.44 -15.61
C CYS A 379 -11.64 13.50 -15.53
N VAL A 380 -12.20 13.75 -14.34
CA VAL A 380 -13.66 13.90 -14.15
C VAL A 380 -14.20 15.03 -15.02
N LEU A 381 -13.54 16.18 -15.00
CA LEU A 381 -13.97 17.35 -15.76
C LEU A 381 -13.96 17.11 -17.28
N LEU A 382 -12.93 16.43 -17.80
CA LEU A 382 -12.80 16.15 -19.24
C LEU A 382 -13.77 15.07 -19.72
N HIS A 383 -14.18 14.14 -18.85
CA HIS A 383 -15.25 13.18 -19.14
C HIS A 383 -16.65 13.79 -19.03
N GLY A 384 -16.79 14.96 -18.36
CA GLY A 384 -18.08 15.61 -18.15
C GLY A 384 -19.06 14.71 -17.40
N GLY A 385 -20.31 14.59 -17.84
CA GLY A 385 -21.32 13.73 -17.23
C GLY A 385 -20.91 12.25 -17.09
N ASN A 386 -20.08 11.73 -18.01
CA ASN A 386 -19.53 10.39 -17.89
C ASN A 386 -18.61 10.25 -16.67
N GLY A 387 -17.81 11.29 -16.34
CA GLY A 387 -16.94 11.30 -15.16
C GLY A 387 -17.69 11.43 -13.82
N PHE A 388 -18.99 11.71 -13.87
CA PHE A 388 -19.89 11.74 -12.70
C PHE A 388 -20.70 10.44 -12.57
N THR A 389 -20.60 9.53 -13.56
CA THR A 389 -21.37 8.29 -13.64
C THR A 389 -20.49 7.12 -13.18
N ARG A 390 -21.02 6.29 -12.27
CA ARG A 390 -20.29 5.12 -11.70
C ARG A 390 -20.07 3.96 -12.66
N THR A 391 -20.51 4.06 -13.91
CA THR A 391 -20.42 3.01 -14.93
C THR A 391 -20.08 3.61 -16.28
N GLY A 392 -19.58 2.80 -17.21
CA GLY A 392 -19.33 3.21 -18.59
C GLY A 392 -18.00 3.95 -18.78
N GLN A 393 -17.95 4.85 -19.78
CA GLN A 393 -16.69 5.42 -20.27
C GLN A 393 -15.89 6.25 -19.26
N GLY A 394 -16.54 6.82 -18.26
CA GLY A 394 -15.91 7.65 -17.24
C GLY A 394 -15.71 6.97 -15.89
N GLU A 395 -16.04 5.68 -15.78
CA GLU A 395 -15.99 4.94 -14.52
C GLU A 395 -14.64 5.05 -13.82
N ILE A 396 -13.53 4.95 -14.57
CA ILE A 396 -12.18 5.05 -13.97
C ILE A 396 -11.91 6.46 -13.38
N ALA A 397 -12.38 7.52 -14.03
CA ALA A 397 -12.22 8.89 -13.54
C ALA A 397 -13.03 9.13 -12.26
N GLU A 398 -14.28 8.67 -12.23
CA GLU A 398 -15.17 8.77 -11.07
C GLU A 398 -14.62 7.99 -9.88
N ARG A 399 -14.16 6.75 -10.09
CA ARG A 399 -13.58 5.92 -9.04
C ARG A 399 -12.30 6.51 -8.48
N MET A 400 -11.37 6.91 -9.33
CA MET A 400 -10.14 7.55 -8.88
C MET A 400 -10.43 8.80 -8.04
N TRP A 401 -11.40 9.60 -8.44
CA TRP A 401 -11.78 10.80 -7.68
C TRP A 401 -12.25 10.46 -6.26
N ARG A 402 -12.97 9.37 -6.05
CA ARG A 402 -13.36 8.90 -4.72
C ARG A 402 -12.18 8.37 -3.90
N GLU A 403 -11.19 7.76 -4.54
CA GLU A 403 -10.00 7.21 -3.86
C GLU A 403 -9.01 8.28 -3.39
N VAL A 404 -9.03 9.48 -3.98
CA VAL A 404 -8.09 10.57 -3.65
C VAL A 404 -7.96 10.81 -2.14
N ASN A 405 -9.09 10.83 -1.42
CA ASN A 405 -9.05 11.12 0.01
C ASN A 405 -8.42 9.97 0.81
N GLY A 406 -8.64 8.71 0.42
CA GLY A 406 -7.99 7.55 1.02
C GLY A 406 -6.46 7.58 0.90
N ILE A 407 -5.93 8.22 -0.15
CA ILE A 407 -4.50 8.39 -0.36
C ILE A 407 -3.95 9.64 0.36
N ARG A 408 -4.74 10.71 0.47
CA ARG A 408 -4.30 11.98 1.08
C ARG A 408 -4.26 11.95 2.61
N ILE A 409 -5.22 11.25 3.22
CA ILE A 409 -5.41 11.25 4.68
C ILE A 409 -4.27 10.50 5.40
N PRO A 410 -3.89 9.27 5.06
CA PRO A 410 -2.85 8.52 5.76
C PRO A 410 -1.48 9.15 5.72
#